data_9afd66316d0a6fb42dec82c7c7ffa391
#
_entry.id   9afd66316d0a6fb42dec82c7c7ffa391
#
_cell.length_a   1.000
_cell.length_b   1.000
_cell.length_c   1.000
_cell.angle_alpha   90.00
_cell.angle_beta   90.00
_cell.angle_gamma   90.00
#
_symmetry.space_group_name_H-M   'P 1'
#
loop_
_entity.id
_entity.type
_entity.pdbx_description
1 polymer ?
#
loop_
_entity_poly.entity_id
_entity_poly.type
_entity_poly.pdbx_seq_one_letter_code
_entity_poly.pdbx_strand_id
1 'polypeptide(L)'
;MATISRELVAASSKPLVLSILAKKGESYGYEIISQVKLLSGGALEWTDGMLYPVLHRLERDGMIRSVWKQSDTGRDRKYYRLKQAGKKEIAKQKAQWESVSGALGKLWDEGGEACAS
;
A
#
# COMPACT_ATOMS: atom_id res chain seq x y z
N MET A 1 19.80 2.38 -7.53
CA MET A 1 18.51 2.43 -6.84
C MET A 1 18.61 1.69 -5.51
N ALA A 2 18.06 2.26 -4.46
CA ALA A 2 18.15 1.65 -3.14
C ALA A 2 17.24 0.43 -3.04
N THR A 3 17.74 -0.62 -2.40
CA THR A 3 16.96 -1.80 -2.12
C THR A 3 16.16 -1.57 -0.82
N ILE A 4 14.87 -1.83 -0.88
CA ILE A 4 14.00 -1.66 0.29
C ILE A 4 14.07 -2.94 1.14
N SER A 5 14.29 -2.80 2.44
CA SER A 5 14.38 -3.94 3.34
C SER A 5 13.05 -4.69 3.45
N ARG A 6 13.11 -5.98 3.78
CA ARG A 6 11.90 -6.79 3.98
C ARG A 6 11.02 -6.22 5.07
N GLU A 7 11.61 -5.71 6.14
CA GLU A 7 10.85 -5.12 7.25
C GLU A 7 10.06 -3.91 6.78
N LEU A 8 10.67 -3.06 5.98
CA LEU A 8 10.01 -1.86 5.49
C LEU A 8 8.93 -2.20 4.46
N VAL A 9 9.21 -3.17 3.59
CA VAL A 9 8.20 -3.66 2.64
C VAL A 9 7.00 -4.22 3.40
N ALA A 10 7.24 -5.05 4.40
CA ALA A 10 6.16 -5.63 5.19
C ALA A 10 5.35 -4.56 5.92
N ALA A 11 6.03 -3.60 6.55
CA ALA A 11 5.37 -2.54 7.29
C ALA A 11 4.52 -1.63 6.39
N SER A 12 4.97 -1.42 5.16
CA SER A 12 4.28 -0.50 4.23
C SER A 12 3.19 -1.18 3.41
N SER A 13 3.09 -2.50 3.43
CA SER A 13 2.16 -3.22 2.55
C SER A 13 0.69 -2.90 2.85
N LYS A 14 0.29 -2.90 4.12
CA LYS A 14 -1.09 -2.60 4.49
C LYS A 14 -1.50 -1.18 4.09
N PRO A 15 -0.76 -0.13 4.48
CA PRO A 15 -1.18 1.22 4.08
C PRO A 15 -1.14 1.45 2.57
N LEU A 16 -0.22 0.82 1.85
CA LEU A 16 -0.18 0.95 0.40
C LEU A 16 -1.41 0.33 -0.26
N VAL A 17 -1.75 -0.90 0.09
CA VAL A 17 -2.91 -1.57 -0.49
C VAL A 17 -4.20 -0.81 -0.17
N LEU A 18 -4.41 -0.48 1.10
CA LEU A 18 -5.63 0.21 1.52
C LEU A 18 -5.76 1.57 0.82
N SER A 19 -4.65 2.30 0.71
CA SER A 19 -4.68 3.63 0.09
C SER A 19 -4.92 3.58 -1.40
N ILE A 20 -4.39 2.57 -2.08
CA ILE A 20 -4.66 2.36 -3.50
C ILE A 20 -6.14 2.08 -3.73
N LEU A 21 -6.73 1.23 -2.89
CA LEU A 21 -8.16 0.91 -2.99
C LEU A 21 -9.03 2.14 -2.70
N ALA A 22 -8.61 2.98 -1.75
CA ALA A 22 -9.34 4.22 -1.46
C ALA A 22 -9.34 5.15 -2.67
N LYS A 23 -8.22 5.24 -3.35
CA LYS A 23 -8.08 6.15 -4.48
C LYS A 23 -8.81 5.64 -5.71
N LYS A 24 -8.74 4.33 -5.98
CA LYS A 24 -9.32 3.76 -7.19
C LYS A 24 -10.78 3.33 -7.05
N GLY A 25 -11.26 3.15 -5.82
CA GLY A 25 -12.59 2.64 -5.56
C GLY A 25 -12.64 1.13 -5.58
N GLU A 26 -12.00 0.50 -6.55
CA GLU A 26 -11.82 -0.95 -6.60
C GLU A 26 -10.59 -1.25 -7.44
N SER A 27 -9.96 -2.39 -7.19
CA SER A 27 -8.78 -2.78 -7.93
C SER A 27 -8.57 -4.28 -7.80
N TYR A 28 -7.79 -4.85 -8.71
CA TYR A 28 -7.45 -6.26 -8.68
C TYR A 28 -5.93 -6.42 -8.53
N GLY A 29 -5.51 -7.65 -8.25
CA GLY A 29 -4.13 -7.90 -7.85
C GLY A 29 -3.06 -7.33 -8.78
N TYR A 30 -3.18 -7.60 -10.08
CA TYR A 30 -2.19 -7.11 -11.03
C TYR A 30 -2.13 -5.58 -11.05
N GLU A 31 -3.28 -4.93 -10.98
CA GLU A 31 -3.34 -3.47 -10.98
C GLU A 31 -2.70 -2.89 -9.72
N ILE A 32 -2.93 -3.53 -8.57
CA ILE A 32 -2.31 -3.11 -7.30
C ILE A 32 -0.79 -3.21 -7.42
N ILE A 33 -0.28 -4.33 -7.92
CA ILE A 33 1.16 -4.54 -8.09
C ILE A 33 1.74 -3.47 -9.02
N SER A 34 1.07 -3.18 -10.12
CA SER A 34 1.50 -2.16 -11.08
C SER A 34 1.54 -0.77 -10.46
N GLN A 35 0.52 -0.45 -9.66
CA GLN A 35 0.46 0.86 -8.98
C GLN A 35 1.58 1.02 -7.96
N VAL A 36 1.84 -0.02 -7.18
CA VAL A 36 2.92 0.02 -6.19
C VAL A 36 4.27 0.26 -6.88
N LYS A 37 4.51 -0.44 -7.98
CA LYS A 37 5.74 -0.26 -8.74
C LYS A 37 5.85 1.16 -9.29
N LEU A 38 4.78 1.66 -9.88
CA LEU A 38 4.76 3.01 -10.44
C LEU A 38 4.99 4.07 -9.37
N LEU A 39 4.26 3.99 -8.27
CA LEU A 39 4.34 4.99 -7.19
C LEU A 39 5.69 5.00 -6.50
N SER A 40 6.37 3.87 -6.48
CA SER A 40 7.69 3.77 -5.85
C SER A 40 8.85 4.05 -6.82
N GLY A 41 8.54 4.44 -8.05
CA GLY A 41 9.57 4.66 -9.06
C GLY A 41 10.33 3.40 -9.42
N GLY A 42 9.68 2.25 -9.28
CA GLY A 42 10.26 0.95 -9.58
C GLY A 42 10.98 0.29 -8.40
N ALA A 43 11.04 0.94 -7.25
CA ALA A 43 11.75 0.39 -6.08
C ALA A 43 11.02 -0.79 -5.44
N LEU A 44 9.68 -0.84 -5.58
CA LEU A 44 8.87 -1.92 -5.02
C LEU A 44 8.30 -2.78 -6.14
N GLU A 45 8.85 -3.96 -6.30
CA GLU A 45 8.39 -4.92 -7.30
C GLU A 45 7.76 -6.10 -6.58
N TRP A 46 6.48 -5.95 -6.26
CA TRP A 46 5.74 -7.02 -5.58
C TRP A 46 5.39 -8.14 -6.56
N THR A 47 5.30 -9.34 -6.01
CA THR A 47 4.80 -10.51 -6.75
C THR A 47 3.44 -10.90 -6.20
N ASP A 48 2.76 -11.80 -6.90
CA ASP A 48 1.50 -12.37 -6.39
C ASP A 48 1.72 -13.01 -5.02
N GLY A 49 2.84 -13.70 -4.85
CA GLY A 49 3.15 -14.36 -3.59
C GLY A 49 3.32 -13.41 -2.43
N MET A 50 3.70 -12.17 -2.69
CA MET A 50 3.80 -11.13 -1.66
C MET A 50 2.45 -10.47 -1.41
N LEU A 51 1.68 -10.25 -2.45
CA LEU A 51 0.43 -9.49 -2.35
C LEU A 51 -0.72 -10.29 -1.76
N TYR A 52 -0.94 -11.52 -2.23
CA TYR A 52 -2.14 -12.26 -1.83
C TYR A 52 -2.23 -12.55 -0.34
N PRO A 53 -1.15 -12.86 0.39
CA PRO A 53 -1.25 -12.98 1.84
C PRO A 53 -1.70 -11.69 2.52
N VAL A 54 -1.29 -10.53 2.00
CA VAL A 54 -1.72 -9.25 2.53
C VAL A 54 -3.22 -9.05 2.30
N LEU A 55 -3.68 -9.32 1.07
CA LEU A 55 -5.11 -9.20 0.73
C LEU A 55 -5.96 -10.14 1.60
N HIS A 56 -5.52 -11.39 1.77
CA HIS A 56 -6.24 -12.33 2.62
C HIS A 56 -6.36 -11.85 4.06
N ARG A 57 -5.28 -11.32 4.61
CA ARG A 57 -5.28 -10.78 5.97
C ARG A 57 -6.22 -9.60 6.12
N LEU A 58 -6.18 -8.68 5.15
CA LEU A 58 -7.05 -7.51 5.17
C LEU A 58 -8.52 -7.89 5.05
N GLU A 59 -8.81 -8.87 4.21
CA GLU A 59 -10.18 -9.36 4.04
C GLU A 59 -10.66 -10.06 5.32
N ARG A 60 -9.82 -10.91 5.91
CA ARG A 60 -10.12 -11.58 7.16
C ARG A 60 -10.39 -10.58 8.28
N ASP A 61 -9.63 -9.49 8.30
CA ASP A 61 -9.76 -8.45 9.33
C ASP A 61 -10.90 -7.47 9.05
N GLY A 62 -11.66 -7.69 7.98
CA GLY A 62 -12.83 -6.87 7.67
C GLY A 62 -12.52 -5.49 7.11
N MET A 63 -11.31 -5.28 6.64
CA MET A 63 -10.89 -3.98 6.09
C MET A 63 -11.20 -3.83 4.62
N ILE A 64 -11.26 -4.93 3.89
CA ILE A 64 -11.59 -4.97 2.47
C ILE A 64 -12.55 -6.13 2.21
N ARG A 65 -13.21 -6.10 1.05
CA ARG A 65 -14.03 -7.22 0.58
C ARG A 65 -13.72 -7.48 -0.87
N SER A 66 -13.95 -8.71 -1.31
CA SER A 66 -13.73 -9.10 -2.69
C SER A 66 -15.05 -9.20 -3.43
N VAL A 67 -15.00 -8.92 -4.72
CA VAL A 67 -16.13 -9.04 -5.63
C VAL A 67 -15.63 -9.62 -6.94
N TRP A 68 -16.29 -10.67 -7.42
CA TRP A 68 -15.95 -11.25 -8.71
C TRP A 68 -16.69 -10.50 -9.80
N LYS A 69 -15.97 -10.08 -10.83
CA LYS A 69 -16.56 -9.38 -11.97
C LYS A 69 -15.96 -9.92 -13.26
N GLN A 70 -16.75 -9.92 -14.32
CA GLN A 70 -16.27 -10.26 -15.63
C GLN A 70 -15.48 -9.10 -16.20
N SER A 71 -14.26 -9.38 -16.70
CA SER A 71 -13.43 -8.36 -17.32
C SER A 71 -13.84 -8.15 -18.77
N ASP A 72 -13.22 -7.15 -19.42
CA ASP A 72 -13.46 -6.85 -20.83
C ASP A 72 -13.13 -8.01 -21.76
N THR A 73 -12.22 -8.90 -21.32
CA THR A 73 -11.83 -10.06 -22.11
C THR A 73 -12.72 -11.27 -21.87
N GLY A 74 -13.76 -11.13 -21.02
CA GLY A 74 -14.66 -12.22 -20.70
C GLY A 74 -14.22 -13.10 -19.55
N ARG A 75 -13.05 -12.84 -18.99
CA ARG A 75 -12.54 -13.57 -17.83
C ARG A 75 -13.11 -13.04 -16.54
N ASP A 76 -13.41 -13.94 -15.61
CA ASP A 76 -13.76 -13.52 -14.25
C ASP A 76 -12.50 -13.02 -13.56
N ARG A 77 -12.65 -11.89 -12.87
CA ARG A 77 -11.54 -11.25 -12.18
C ARG A 77 -11.99 -10.84 -10.79
N LYS A 78 -11.15 -11.11 -9.80
CA LYS A 78 -11.45 -10.79 -8.42
C LYS A 78 -10.99 -9.36 -8.13
N TYR A 79 -11.97 -8.50 -7.83
CA TYR A 79 -11.72 -7.11 -7.45
C TYR A 79 -11.87 -6.97 -5.94
N TYR A 80 -11.17 -6.00 -5.39
CA TYR A 80 -11.20 -5.70 -3.97
C TYR A 80 -11.69 -4.28 -3.76
N ARG A 81 -12.48 -4.09 -2.72
CA ARG A 81 -13.01 -2.78 -2.33
C ARG A 81 -12.75 -2.52 -0.87
N LEU A 82 -12.56 -1.25 -0.54
CA LEU A 82 -12.33 -0.82 0.83
C LEU A 82 -13.64 -0.86 1.62
N LYS A 83 -13.57 -1.38 2.85
CA LYS A 83 -14.69 -1.31 3.78
C LYS A 83 -14.46 -0.15 4.75
N GLN A 84 -15.49 0.15 5.57
CA GLN A 84 -15.39 1.27 6.52
C GLN A 84 -14.23 1.09 7.50
N ALA A 85 -14.00 -0.14 7.97
CA ALA A 85 -12.87 -0.42 8.86
C ALA A 85 -11.52 -0.14 8.18
N GLY A 86 -11.45 -0.38 6.86
CA GLY A 86 -10.24 -0.06 6.10
C GLY A 86 -9.99 1.42 6.01
N LYS A 87 -11.04 2.22 5.86
CA LYS A 87 -10.92 3.68 5.84
C LYS A 87 -10.38 4.20 7.16
N LYS A 88 -10.87 3.65 8.27
CA LYS A 88 -10.37 4.02 9.60
C LYS A 88 -8.91 3.62 9.77
N GLU A 89 -8.54 2.47 9.25
CA GLU A 89 -7.16 2.01 9.34
C GLU A 89 -6.22 2.90 8.55
N ILE A 90 -6.64 3.42 7.39
CA ILE A 90 -5.83 4.36 6.61
C ILE A 90 -5.50 5.59 7.44
N ALA A 91 -6.51 6.19 8.09
CA ALA A 91 -6.30 7.37 8.91
C ALA A 91 -5.31 7.10 10.05
N LYS A 92 -5.45 5.94 10.69
CA LYS A 92 -4.56 5.52 11.76
C LYS A 92 -3.12 5.34 11.26
N GLN A 93 -2.96 4.62 10.15
CA GLN A 93 -1.65 4.37 9.55
C GLN A 93 -0.98 5.67 9.12
N LYS A 94 -1.75 6.55 8.50
CA LYS A 94 -1.22 7.84 8.06
C LYS A 94 -0.65 8.65 9.22
N ALA A 95 -1.39 8.71 10.33
CA ALA A 95 -0.92 9.43 11.52
C ALA A 95 0.38 8.84 12.07
N GLN A 96 0.45 7.50 12.12
CA GLN A 96 1.64 6.82 12.62
C GLN A 96 2.85 7.03 11.72
N TRP A 97 2.67 6.91 10.41
CA TRP A 97 3.76 7.12 9.46
C TRP A 97 4.25 8.56 9.47
N GLU A 98 3.34 9.53 9.58
CA GLU A 98 3.70 10.93 9.66
C GLU A 98 4.49 11.23 10.92
N SER A 99 4.13 10.62 12.04
CA SER A 99 4.87 10.79 13.29
C SER A 99 6.30 10.27 13.18
N VAL A 100 6.46 9.06 12.67
CA VAL A 100 7.79 8.45 12.54
C VAL A 100 8.63 9.19 11.51
N SER A 101 8.06 9.44 10.32
CA SER A 101 8.84 10.12 9.29
C SER A 101 9.14 11.57 9.66
N GLY A 102 8.26 12.22 10.40
CA GLY A 102 8.53 13.56 10.92
C GLY A 102 9.70 13.58 11.88
N ALA A 103 9.77 12.60 12.78
CA ALA A 103 10.88 12.47 13.71
C ALA A 103 12.19 12.20 12.97
N LEU A 104 12.17 11.27 12.02
CA LEU A 104 13.35 10.98 11.21
C LEU A 104 13.79 12.18 10.40
N GLY A 105 12.82 12.91 9.83
CA GLY A 105 13.13 14.10 9.06
C GLY A 105 13.85 15.15 9.88
N LYS A 106 13.45 15.35 11.13
CA LYS A 106 14.13 16.29 12.01
C LYS A 106 15.57 15.91 12.26
N LEU A 107 15.84 14.60 12.37
CA LEU A 107 17.21 14.12 12.59
C LEU A 107 18.05 14.17 11.34
N TRP A 108 17.47 13.85 10.20
CA TRP A 108 18.19 13.76 8.93
C TRP A 108 18.39 15.11 8.26
N ASP A 109 17.48 16.05 8.51
CA ASP A 109 17.59 17.40 7.96
C ASP A 109 18.47 18.31 8.82
N GLU A 110 18.93 17.81 9.92
CA GLU A 110 19.77 18.57 10.80
C GLU A 110 21.07 18.90 10.15
N GLY A 111 21.31 20.01 10.05
CA GLY A 111 22.44 20.36 9.34
C GLY A 111 22.11 20.97 8.03
N GLY A 112 21.58 20.83 8.40
CA GLY A 112 21.26 21.17 7.56
C GLY A 112 21.18 21.66 6.99
N GLU A 113 20.82 21.33 7.16
CA GLU A 113 20.45 21.63 6.66
C GLU A 113 20.42 21.61 6.16
N ALA A 114 20.63 21.60 6.23
CA ALA A 114 20.22 21.42 5.69
C ALA A 114 20.25 21.20 5.23
N CYS A 115 20.42 21.18 5.21
CA CYS A 115 20.21 20.98 4.83
C CYS A 115 20.49 20.94 4.36
N ALA A 116 20.83 21.07 4.28
CA ALA A 116 20.78 21.02 3.94
C ALA A 116 21.05 20.96 3.73
N SER A 117 21.34 21.07 3.68
CA SER A 117 21.21 21.02 3.52
C SER A 117 21.30 20.98 3.40
#